data_80afae80f12373c62f5ec9a7da0c1b8c
#
_entry.id   80afae80f12373c62f5ec9a7da0c1b8c
#
_cell.length_a   1.000
_cell.length_b   1.000
_cell.length_c   1.000
_cell.angle_alpha   90.00
_cell.angle_beta   90.00
_cell.angle_gamma   90.00
#
_symmetry.space_group_name_H-M   'P 1'
#
loop_
_entity.id
_entity.type
_entity.pdbx_description
1 polymer ?
#
loop_
_entity_poly.entity_id
_entity_poly.type
_entity_poly.pdbx_seq_one_letter_code
_entity_poly.pdbx_strand_id
1 'polypeptide(L)'
;MPTINLTLQKFKDEIFDYENEKEWKYKGDTPAIVDFWADWCQPCKMVAPIMENLSNKYEGKLKVYKVDTEKERELAGMFGIRSIPSILFIPKDGTPMMQPGALPENVYDEIIQKELFKEGGSDETAEKK
;
A
#
# COMPACT_ATOMS: atom_id res chain seq x y z
N MET A 1 -8.94 2.64 -12.36
CA MET A 1 -7.65 3.31 -12.47
C MET A 1 -6.53 2.31 -12.46
N PRO A 2 -5.55 2.47 -13.32
CA PRO A 2 -4.39 1.59 -13.23
C PRO A 2 -3.57 1.87 -11.98
N THR A 3 -2.74 0.91 -11.63
CA THR A 3 -1.79 1.09 -10.53
C THR A 3 -0.75 2.14 -10.92
N ILE A 4 -0.14 2.74 -9.93
CA ILE A 4 0.80 3.86 -10.11
C ILE A 4 2.22 3.38 -9.79
N ASN A 5 3.14 3.56 -10.74
CA ASN A 5 4.54 3.25 -10.47
C ASN A 5 5.10 4.30 -9.52
N LEU A 6 5.63 3.84 -8.40
CA LEU A 6 6.13 4.73 -7.36
C LEU A 6 7.63 4.85 -7.44
N THR A 7 8.11 6.09 -7.49
CA THR A 7 9.53 6.40 -7.41
C THR A 7 9.81 7.03 -6.05
N LEU A 8 11.09 7.18 -5.71
CA LEU A 8 11.45 7.83 -4.46
C LEU A 8 10.90 9.25 -4.40
N GLN A 9 11.00 9.99 -5.51
CA GLN A 9 10.52 11.36 -5.54
C GLN A 9 9.00 11.42 -5.38
N LYS A 10 8.28 10.52 -6.07
CA LYS A 10 6.83 10.50 -5.94
C LYS A 10 6.41 10.10 -4.53
N PHE A 11 7.16 9.19 -3.91
CA PHE A 11 6.91 8.81 -2.52
C PHE A 11 7.00 10.03 -1.61
N LYS A 12 8.06 10.80 -1.78
CA LYS A 12 8.25 12.00 -0.97
C LYS A 12 7.15 13.02 -1.21
N ASP A 13 6.74 13.19 -2.46
CA ASP A 13 5.75 14.20 -2.82
C ASP A 13 4.32 13.82 -2.44
N GLU A 14 3.98 12.54 -2.52
CA GLU A 14 2.59 12.12 -2.40
C GLU A 14 2.28 11.29 -1.16
N ILE A 15 3.27 10.69 -0.55
CA ILE A 15 3.02 9.78 0.57
C ILE A 15 3.61 10.31 1.87
N PHE A 16 4.91 10.53 1.92
CA PHE A 16 5.56 10.95 3.15
C PHE A 16 6.82 11.75 2.86
N ASP A 17 6.82 13.01 3.28
CA ASP A 17 7.98 13.88 3.10
C ASP A 17 9.00 13.60 4.20
N TYR A 18 9.79 12.55 4.00
CA TYR A 18 10.75 12.08 4.99
C TYR A 18 11.92 13.04 5.21
N GLU A 19 12.09 14.02 4.33
CA GLU A 19 13.15 15.00 4.49
C GLU A 19 12.78 16.10 5.48
N ASN A 20 11.50 16.43 5.57
CA ASN A 20 11.04 17.52 6.40
C ASN A 20 10.25 17.11 7.64
N GLU A 21 9.72 15.86 7.64
CA GLU A 21 8.94 15.37 8.76
C GLU A 21 9.71 14.31 9.52
N LYS A 22 9.71 14.39 10.83
CA LYS A 22 10.39 13.38 11.65
C LYS A 22 9.54 12.16 11.90
N GLU A 23 8.23 12.35 12.01
CA GLU A 23 7.30 11.28 12.30
C GLU A 23 6.43 11.04 11.09
N TRP A 24 5.97 9.81 10.97
CA TRP A 24 5.11 9.43 9.85
C TRP A 24 3.90 10.34 9.76
N LYS A 25 3.69 10.90 8.58
CA LYS A 25 2.55 11.76 8.29
C LYS A 25 2.18 11.58 6.83
N TYR A 26 1.13 10.82 6.59
CA TYR A 26 0.69 10.53 5.23
C TYR A 26 0.09 11.77 4.59
N LYS A 27 0.49 12.04 3.36
CA LYS A 27 0.09 13.26 2.64
C LYS A 27 -1.16 13.08 1.81
N GLY A 28 -1.58 11.84 1.51
CA GLY A 28 -2.67 11.61 0.60
C GLY A 28 -4.04 11.89 1.20
N ASP A 29 -5.02 12.08 0.32
CA ASP A 29 -6.40 12.31 0.72
C ASP A 29 -7.19 11.03 0.90
N THR A 30 -6.72 9.94 0.29
CA THR A 30 -7.34 8.63 0.42
C THR A 30 -6.29 7.65 0.89
N PRO A 31 -6.70 6.54 1.51
CA PRO A 31 -5.73 5.49 1.87
C PRO A 31 -5.01 4.96 0.63
N ALA A 32 -3.92 4.27 0.86
CA ALA A 32 -3.12 3.73 -0.23
C ALA A 32 -2.57 2.36 0.14
N ILE A 33 -2.21 1.58 -0.87
CA ILE A 33 -1.43 0.37 -0.69
C ILE A 33 -0.23 0.45 -1.64
N VAL A 34 0.85 -0.22 -1.25
CA VAL A 34 2.08 -0.22 -2.04
C VAL A 34 2.54 -1.66 -2.21
N ASP A 35 2.66 -2.09 -3.46
CA ASP A 35 3.08 -3.44 -3.82
C ASP A 35 4.57 -3.43 -4.17
N PHE A 36 5.40 -4.05 -3.32
CA PHE A 36 6.83 -4.19 -3.58
C PHE A 36 7.07 -5.50 -4.33
N TRP A 37 7.66 -5.42 -5.52
CA TRP A 37 7.77 -6.55 -6.45
C TRP A 37 9.08 -6.54 -7.23
N ALA A 38 9.33 -7.61 -7.97
CA ALA A 38 10.46 -7.69 -8.90
C ALA A 38 10.09 -8.60 -10.06
N ASP A 39 10.73 -8.41 -11.21
CA ASP A 39 10.43 -9.19 -12.42
C ASP A 39 10.64 -10.69 -12.25
N TRP A 40 11.65 -11.08 -11.47
CA TRP A 40 11.99 -12.50 -11.30
C TRP A 40 11.13 -13.19 -10.25
N CYS A 41 10.24 -12.50 -9.62
CA CYS A 41 9.46 -13.01 -8.50
C CYS A 41 8.14 -13.58 -8.98
N GLN A 42 8.01 -14.91 -8.97
CA GLN A 42 6.79 -15.56 -9.43
C GLN A 42 5.56 -15.23 -8.58
N PRO A 43 5.64 -15.27 -7.25
CA PRO A 43 4.45 -14.87 -6.47
C PRO A 43 4.03 -13.43 -6.72
N CYS A 44 4.99 -12.55 -7.04
CA CYS A 44 4.65 -11.17 -7.38
C CYS A 44 3.77 -11.10 -8.62
N LYS A 45 4.00 -12.00 -9.57
CA LYS A 45 3.21 -12.04 -10.81
C LYS A 45 1.79 -12.48 -10.55
N MET A 46 1.58 -13.26 -9.50
CA MET A 46 0.22 -13.64 -9.10
C MET A 46 -0.51 -12.49 -8.43
N VAL A 47 0.23 -11.64 -7.72
CA VAL A 47 -0.35 -10.51 -7.00
C VAL A 47 -0.65 -9.34 -7.93
N ALA A 48 0.12 -9.19 -9.01
CA ALA A 48 -0.04 -8.03 -9.91
C ALA A 48 -1.48 -7.84 -10.40
N PRO A 49 -2.15 -8.87 -10.96
CA PRO A 49 -3.54 -8.67 -11.39
C PRO A 49 -4.49 -8.41 -10.23
N ILE A 50 -4.18 -8.92 -9.05
CA ILE A 50 -4.99 -8.65 -7.87
C ILE A 50 -4.92 -7.15 -7.54
N MET A 51 -3.72 -6.57 -7.61
CA MET A 51 -3.57 -5.13 -7.34
C MET A 51 -4.31 -4.30 -8.37
N GLU A 52 -4.29 -4.71 -9.64
CA GLU A 52 -5.05 -4.00 -10.67
C GLU A 52 -6.55 -4.09 -10.38
N ASN A 53 -7.03 -5.26 -10.00
CA ASN A 53 -8.45 -5.43 -9.67
C ASN A 53 -8.86 -4.55 -8.50
N LEU A 54 -8.03 -4.50 -7.46
CA LEU A 54 -8.33 -3.67 -6.30
C LEU A 54 -8.30 -2.18 -6.65
N SER A 55 -7.36 -1.78 -7.51
CA SER A 55 -7.29 -0.41 -7.97
C SER A 55 -8.57 0.00 -8.69
N ASN A 56 -9.07 -0.89 -9.55
CA ASN A 56 -10.30 -0.62 -10.28
C ASN A 56 -11.53 -0.63 -9.37
N LYS A 57 -11.57 -1.60 -8.46
CA LYS A 57 -12.72 -1.73 -7.56
C LYS A 57 -12.89 -0.51 -6.67
N TYR A 58 -11.79 0.04 -6.21
CA TYR A 58 -11.81 1.16 -5.25
C TYR A 58 -11.35 2.47 -5.88
N GLU A 59 -11.58 2.62 -7.16
CA GLU A 59 -11.20 3.85 -7.86
C GLU A 59 -11.79 5.06 -7.16
N GLY A 60 -10.94 6.06 -6.89
CA GLY A 60 -11.36 7.26 -6.18
C GLY A 60 -11.36 7.14 -4.68
N LYS A 61 -11.22 5.91 -4.15
CA LYS A 61 -11.24 5.66 -2.71
C LYS A 61 -9.95 5.08 -2.19
N LEU A 62 -9.13 4.52 -3.07
CA LEU A 62 -7.87 3.87 -2.71
C LEU A 62 -6.88 4.09 -3.83
N LYS A 63 -5.66 4.47 -3.47
CA LYS A 63 -4.58 4.52 -4.45
C LYS A 63 -3.73 3.28 -4.32
N VAL A 64 -3.36 2.69 -5.43
CA VAL A 64 -2.54 1.48 -5.45
C VAL A 64 -1.25 1.80 -6.17
N TYR A 65 -0.15 1.75 -5.43
CA TYR A 65 1.18 2.03 -5.95
C TYR A 65 1.96 0.73 -6.12
N LYS A 66 2.92 0.75 -7.02
CA LYS A 66 3.82 -0.38 -7.27
C LYS A 66 5.27 0.10 -7.18
N VAL A 67 6.11 -0.66 -6.50
CA VAL A 67 7.54 -0.37 -6.38
C VAL A 67 8.32 -1.54 -6.95
N ASP A 68 9.07 -1.27 -8.02
CA ASP A 68 10.01 -2.23 -8.57
C ASP A 68 11.26 -2.19 -7.69
N THR A 69 11.45 -3.22 -6.87
CA THR A 69 12.53 -3.21 -5.88
C THR A 69 13.91 -3.23 -6.51
N GLU A 70 14.03 -3.64 -7.77
CA GLU A 70 15.32 -3.61 -8.45
C GLU A 70 15.67 -2.22 -8.94
N LYS A 71 14.67 -1.43 -9.30
CA LYS A 71 14.90 -0.06 -9.75
C LYS A 71 14.89 0.94 -8.61
N GLU A 72 14.03 0.71 -7.62
CA GLU A 72 13.86 1.64 -6.50
C GLU A 72 14.46 1.05 -5.24
N ARG A 73 15.77 0.80 -5.29
CA ARG A 73 16.46 0.15 -4.19
C ARG A 73 16.46 0.95 -2.90
N GLU A 74 16.61 2.26 -3.03
CA GLU A 74 16.62 3.11 -1.85
C GLU A 74 15.25 3.08 -1.17
N LEU A 75 14.19 3.19 -1.95
CA LEU A 75 12.83 3.16 -1.40
C LEU A 75 12.55 1.82 -0.73
N ALA A 76 12.91 0.72 -1.39
CA ALA A 76 12.72 -0.60 -0.79
C ALA A 76 13.51 -0.74 0.50
N GLY A 77 14.74 -0.18 0.52
CA GLY A 77 15.59 -0.22 1.71
C GLY A 77 14.99 0.56 2.87
N MET A 78 14.35 1.68 2.58
CA MET A 78 13.73 2.50 3.63
C MET A 78 12.66 1.71 4.40
N PHE A 79 11.99 0.80 3.73
CA PHE A 79 10.97 -0.03 4.37
C PHE A 79 11.49 -1.36 4.86
N GLY A 80 12.79 -1.61 4.69
CA GLY A 80 13.40 -2.84 5.17
C GLY A 80 12.83 -4.08 4.49
N ILE A 81 12.54 -3.98 3.19
CA ILE A 81 11.94 -5.10 2.47
C ILE A 81 12.91 -6.26 2.40
N ARG A 82 12.52 -7.41 2.94
CA ARG A 82 13.35 -8.61 2.96
C ARG A 82 12.81 -9.72 2.07
N SER A 83 11.52 -9.68 1.82
CA SER A 83 10.89 -10.68 0.97
C SER A 83 9.87 -9.98 0.10
N ILE A 84 9.61 -10.55 -1.07
CA ILE A 84 8.61 -10.01 -2.00
C ILE A 84 7.72 -11.17 -2.46
N PRO A 85 6.46 -10.86 -2.75
CA PRO A 85 5.86 -9.55 -2.64
C PRO A 85 5.66 -9.14 -1.19
N SER A 86 5.67 -7.86 -0.93
CA SER A 86 5.24 -7.30 0.36
C SER A 86 4.31 -6.16 0.05
N ILE A 87 3.21 -6.10 0.78
CA ILE A 87 2.19 -5.08 0.54
C ILE A 87 2.10 -4.19 1.77
N LEU A 88 2.30 -2.89 1.55
CA LEU A 88 2.19 -1.91 2.61
C LEU A 88 0.80 -1.29 2.56
N PHE A 89 0.10 -1.30 3.69
CA PHE A 89 -1.23 -0.71 3.80
C PHE A 89 -1.12 0.60 4.55
N ILE A 90 -1.50 1.69 3.91
CA ILE A 90 -1.34 3.04 4.45
C ILE A 90 -2.72 3.63 4.73
N PRO A 91 -3.15 3.65 5.99
CA PRO A 91 -4.41 4.31 6.32
C PRO A 91 -4.28 5.82 6.17
N LYS A 92 -5.40 6.49 5.96
CA LYS A 92 -5.39 7.94 5.86
C LYS A 92 -4.81 8.57 7.11
N ASP A 93 -5.20 8.04 8.24
CA ASP A 93 -4.67 8.45 9.54
C ASP A 93 -4.20 7.20 10.26
N GLY A 94 -3.04 7.29 10.90
CA GLY A 94 -2.53 6.16 11.67
C GLY A 94 -1.27 5.58 11.07
N THR A 95 -0.90 4.41 11.55
CA THR A 95 0.38 3.79 11.24
C THR A 95 0.25 2.81 10.08
N PRO A 96 1.16 2.88 9.09
CA PRO A 96 1.15 1.89 8.01
C PRO A 96 1.46 0.48 8.52
N MET A 97 0.95 -0.52 7.81
CA MET A 97 1.17 -1.92 8.15
C MET A 97 1.73 -2.67 6.96
N MET A 98 2.75 -3.49 7.20
CA MET A 98 3.37 -4.29 6.13
C MET A 98 2.88 -5.72 6.23
N GLN A 99 2.43 -6.26 5.09
CA GLN A 99 2.00 -7.64 4.99
C GLN A 99 2.91 -8.35 4.00
N PRO A 100 3.84 -9.20 4.47
CA PRO A 100 4.69 -9.93 3.55
C PRO A 100 3.98 -11.14 2.95
N GLY A 101 4.42 -11.54 1.76
CA GLY A 101 3.92 -12.73 1.10
C GLY A 101 2.71 -12.47 0.22
N ALA A 102 2.41 -13.44 -0.64
CA ALA A 102 1.28 -13.36 -1.55
C ALA A 102 0.05 -13.93 -0.86
N LEU A 103 -1.03 -13.18 -0.88
CA LEU A 103 -2.31 -13.58 -0.29
C LEU A 103 -3.40 -13.59 -1.35
N PRO A 104 -4.50 -14.31 -1.10
CA PRO A 104 -5.64 -14.23 -2.02
C PRO A 104 -6.27 -12.85 -2.02
N GLU A 105 -6.92 -12.52 -3.12
CA GLU A 105 -7.51 -11.19 -3.28
C GLU A 105 -8.51 -10.86 -2.16
N ASN A 106 -9.33 -11.84 -1.76
CA ASN A 106 -10.33 -11.60 -0.73
C ASN A 106 -9.69 -11.23 0.62
N VAL A 107 -8.48 -11.73 0.88
CA VAL A 107 -7.79 -11.40 2.12
C VAL A 107 -7.30 -9.94 2.07
N TYR A 108 -6.70 -9.54 0.94
CA TYR A 108 -6.29 -8.14 0.78
C TYR A 108 -7.50 -7.22 0.89
N ASP A 109 -8.62 -7.60 0.25
CA ASP A 109 -9.83 -6.79 0.27
C ASP A 109 -10.34 -6.64 1.71
N GLU A 110 -10.30 -7.72 2.48
CA GLU A 110 -10.73 -7.68 3.87
C GLU A 110 -9.87 -6.74 4.69
N ILE A 111 -8.54 -6.78 4.49
CA ILE A 111 -7.64 -5.88 5.19
C ILE A 111 -7.94 -4.42 4.81
N ILE A 112 -8.16 -4.17 3.53
CA ILE A 112 -8.48 -2.82 3.05
C ILE A 112 -9.71 -2.30 3.77
N GLN A 113 -10.77 -3.10 3.83
CA GLN A 113 -12.00 -2.65 4.44
C GLN A 113 -11.88 -2.45 5.94
N LYS A 114 -11.17 -3.35 6.61
CA LYS A 114 -11.04 -3.26 8.06
C LYS A 114 -10.06 -2.20 8.51
N GLU A 115 -8.96 -2.05 7.79
CA GLU A 115 -7.89 -1.19 8.27
C GLU A 115 -7.83 0.15 7.57
N LEU A 116 -8.27 0.23 6.31
CA LEU A 116 -8.14 1.46 5.56
C LEU A 116 -9.43 2.24 5.44
N PHE A 117 -10.57 1.55 5.45
CA PHE A 117 -11.87 2.19 5.28
C PHE A 117 -12.67 2.32 6.57
N LYS A 118 -12.06 1.96 7.70
CA LYS A 118 -12.74 2.21 8.97
C LYS A 118 -12.71 3.71 9.22
N GLU A 119 -13.83 4.31 9.13
CA GLU A 119 -13.90 5.74 9.36
C GLU A 119 -14.28 5.99 10.77
N GLY A 120 -13.74 6.88 11.23
CA GLY A 120 -14.13 7.17 12.50
C GLY A 120 -15.16 6.23 12.97
N GLY A 121 -14.91 5.79 12.27
CA GLY A 121 -15.47 5.09 12.53
C GLY A 121 -15.68 4.23 12.81
N SER A 122 -15.82 4.34 12.65
CA SER A 122 -16.17 3.64 12.79
C SER A 122 -16.45 2.97 13.17
N ASP A 123 -16.29 2.99 13.13
CA ASP A 123 -16.50 2.32 13.51
C ASP A 123 -16.84 1.66 13.84
N GLU A 124 -16.70 1.67 13.88
CA GLU A 124 -16.98 0.99 14.22
C GLU A 124 -17.21 0.41 14.70
N THR A 125 -17.10 0.58 15.05
CA THR A 125 -17.36 -0.04 15.54
C THR A 125 -17.74 -0.54 15.81
N ALA A 126 -17.68 -0.30 15.99
CA ALA A 126 -18.09 -0.86 16.17
C ALA A 126 -18.54 -1.42 16.24
N GLU A 127 -18.34 -1.40 15.98
CA GLU A 127 -18.75 -1.99 15.99
C GLU A 127 -18.95 -2.62 16.22
N LYS A 128 -18.68 -2.59 16.48
CA LYS A 128 -18.86 -3.21 16.70
C LYS A 128 -19.12 -3.75 17.09
N LYS A 129 -18.86 -3.76 17.34
CA LYS A 129 -19.19 -4.34 17.65
C LYS A 129 -19.56 -4.70 17.78
#